data_32255c6f427b41f327b2ccd53673b13c
#
_entry.id   32255c6f427b41f327b2ccd53673b13c
#
_cell.length_a   1.000
_cell.length_b   1.000
_cell.length_c   1.000
_cell.angle_alpha   90.00
_cell.angle_beta   90.00
_cell.angle_gamma   90.00
#
_symmetry.space_group_name_H-M   'P 1'
#
loop_
_entity.id
_entity.type
_entity.pdbx_description
1 polymer ?
#
loop_
_entity_poly.entity_id
_entity_poly.type
_entity_poly.pdbx_seq_one_letter_code
_entity_poly.pdbx_strand_id
1 'polypeptide(L)' 'PYTRQLEENLQALVAGKYAACFADSKDRKQIEKGKAALVRRGYGFGEINRAVAWYQEQLEEE' A
#
# COMPACT_ATOMS: atom_id res chain seq x y z
N PRO A 1 -12.32 -16.25 -2.38
CA PRO A 1 -12.73 -15.84 -1.06
C PRO A 1 -12.51 -14.39 -0.75
N TYR A 2 -13.21 -13.92 0.24
CA TYR A 2 -13.26 -12.52 0.62
C TYR A 2 -11.90 -11.90 0.94
N THR A 3 -11.07 -12.63 1.68
CA THR A 3 -9.76 -12.14 2.11
C THR A 3 -8.83 -11.87 0.94
N ARG A 4 -8.84 -12.79 -0.03
CA ARG A 4 -7.98 -12.67 -1.21
C ARG A 4 -8.38 -11.46 -2.05
N GLN A 5 -9.69 -11.22 -2.18
CA GLN A 5 -10.19 -10.10 -2.96
C GLN A 5 -9.81 -8.76 -2.31
N LEU A 6 -9.85 -8.70 -0.98
CA LEU A 6 -9.41 -7.51 -0.24
C LEU A 6 -7.93 -7.22 -0.46
N GLU A 7 -7.10 -8.26 -0.41
CA GLU A 7 -5.67 -8.09 -0.65
C GLU A 7 -5.38 -7.61 -2.06
N GLU A 8 -6.06 -8.19 -3.05
CA GLU A 8 -5.87 -7.77 -4.44
C GLU A 8 -6.30 -6.32 -4.65
N ASN A 9 -7.43 -5.93 -4.08
CA ASN A 9 -7.91 -4.56 -4.17
C ASN A 9 -6.94 -3.58 -3.51
N LEU A 10 -6.42 -3.95 -2.35
CA LEU A 10 -5.48 -3.12 -1.62
C LEU A 10 -4.16 -2.98 -2.38
N GLN A 11 -3.65 -4.08 -2.93
CA GLN A 11 -2.44 -4.06 -3.74
C GLN A 11 -2.62 -3.21 -4.99
N ALA A 12 -3.78 -3.29 -5.61
CA ALA A 12 -4.09 -2.49 -6.80
C ALA A 12 -4.10 -1.00 -6.45
N LEU A 13 -4.65 -0.62 -5.30
CA LEU A 13 -4.66 0.76 -4.84
C LEU A 13 -3.24 1.25 -4.54
N VAL A 14 -2.46 0.44 -3.84
CA VAL A 14 -1.08 0.78 -3.47
C VAL A 14 -0.21 0.95 -4.71
N ALA A 15 -0.35 0.06 -5.69
CA ALA A 15 0.45 0.10 -6.90
C ALA A 15 -0.10 1.07 -7.96
N GLY A 16 -1.34 1.52 -7.79
CA GLY A 16 -2.00 2.43 -8.74
C GLY A 16 -2.17 3.83 -8.17
N LYS A 17 -3.33 4.07 -7.55
CA LYS A 17 -3.70 5.40 -7.06
C LYS A 17 -2.72 5.98 -6.04
N TYR A 18 -2.20 5.14 -5.17
CA TYR A 18 -1.28 5.59 -4.11
C TYR A 18 0.18 5.24 -4.39
N ALA A 19 0.48 4.85 -5.62
CA ALA A 19 1.85 4.47 -5.99
C ALA A 19 2.84 5.60 -5.71
N ALA A 20 2.48 6.84 -6.03
CA ALA A 20 3.33 8.00 -5.80
C ALA A 20 3.67 8.19 -4.33
N CYS A 21 2.76 7.80 -3.42
CA CYS A 21 2.99 7.91 -1.98
C CYS A 21 3.99 6.86 -1.46
N PHE A 22 4.06 5.71 -2.12
CA PHE A 22 4.88 4.59 -1.66
C PHE A 22 6.11 4.32 -2.51
N ALA A 23 6.26 5.03 -3.62
CA ALA A 23 7.38 4.82 -4.54
C ALA A 23 8.73 5.17 -3.90
N ASP A 24 8.76 6.18 -3.06
CA ASP A 24 9.97 6.59 -2.34
C ASP A 24 9.90 6.07 -0.90
N SER A 25 10.66 5.03 -0.62
CA SER A 25 10.69 4.43 0.72
C SER A 25 11.32 5.34 1.76
N LYS A 26 12.02 6.39 1.33
CA LYS A 26 12.65 7.36 2.23
C LYS A 26 11.72 8.50 2.62
N ASP A 27 10.67 8.72 1.87
CA ASP A 27 9.72 9.79 2.14
C ASP A 27 8.62 9.30 3.09
N ARG A 28 8.92 9.37 4.38
CA ARG A 28 8.00 8.89 5.41
C ARG A 28 6.68 9.66 5.43
N LYS A 29 6.72 10.96 5.14
CA LYS A 29 5.51 11.78 5.14
C LYS A 29 4.52 11.28 4.10
N GLN A 30 5.00 10.99 2.89
CA GLN A 30 4.13 10.47 1.85
C GLN A 30 3.61 9.08 2.17
N ILE A 31 4.47 8.23 2.74
CA ILE A 31 4.08 6.89 3.14
C ILE A 31 2.97 6.95 4.20
N GLU A 32 3.15 7.77 5.21
CA GLU A 32 2.13 7.92 6.26
C GLU A 32 0.82 8.47 5.72
N LYS A 33 0.92 9.42 4.80
CA LYS A 33 -0.25 10.00 4.15
C LYS A 33 -1.04 8.96 3.38
N GLY A 34 -0.34 8.12 2.62
CA GLY A 34 -0.96 7.04 1.88
C GLY A 34 -1.59 6.00 2.80
N LYS A 35 -0.88 5.62 3.86
CA LYS A 35 -1.41 4.68 4.86
C LYS A 35 -2.66 5.23 5.53
N ALA A 36 -2.66 6.50 5.91
CA ALA A 36 -3.82 7.12 6.54
C ALA A 36 -5.03 7.13 5.61
N ALA A 37 -4.81 7.40 4.34
CA ALA A 37 -5.88 7.36 3.35
C ALA A 37 -6.48 5.97 3.22
N LEU A 38 -5.65 4.92 3.28
CA LEU A 38 -6.12 3.54 3.22
C LEU A 38 -6.88 3.14 4.47
N VAL A 39 -6.43 3.61 5.64
CA VAL A 39 -7.16 3.38 6.89
C VAL A 39 -8.55 3.99 6.82
N ARG A 40 -8.67 5.17 6.24
CA ARG A 40 -9.96 5.84 6.04
C ARG A 40 -10.90 5.04 5.16
N ARG A 41 -10.35 4.25 4.25
CA ARG A 41 -11.14 3.38 3.38
C ARG A 41 -11.62 2.12 4.08
N GLY A 42 -11.10 1.84 5.29
CA GLY A 42 -11.52 0.69 6.07
C GLY A 42 -10.52 -0.44 6.13
N TYR A 43 -9.34 -0.28 5.56
CA TYR A 43 -8.31 -1.32 5.61
C TYR A 43 -7.59 -1.30 6.96
N GLY A 44 -7.19 -2.47 7.43
CA GLY A 44 -6.42 -2.60 8.66
C GLY A 44 -4.94 -2.27 8.47
N PHE A 45 -4.28 -1.80 9.53
CA PHE A 45 -2.85 -1.46 9.47
C PHE A 45 -1.98 -2.64 9.04
N GLY A 46 -2.28 -3.83 9.53
CA GLY A 46 -1.52 -5.03 9.16
C GLY A 46 -1.58 -5.30 7.66
N GLU A 47 -2.77 -5.17 7.09
CA GLU A 47 -2.97 -5.38 5.66
C GLU A 47 -2.28 -4.30 4.85
N ILE A 48 -2.39 -3.06 5.28
CA ILE A 48 -1.76 -1.92 4.61
C ILE A 48 -0.24 -2.09 4.62
N ASN A 49 0.34 -2.45 5.76
CA ASN A 49 1.78 -2.65 5.86
C ASN A 49 2.27 -3.76 4.93
N ARG A 50 1.52 -4.85 4.82
CA ARG A 50 1.86 -5.93 3.89
C ARG A 50 1.84 -5.46 2.44
N ALA A 51 0.81 -4.72 2.06
CA ALA A 51 0.69 -4.25 0.69
C ALA A 51 1.79 -3.26 0.34
N VAL A 52 2.12 -2.36 1.26
CA VAL A 52 3.20 -1.39 1.06
C VAL A 52 4.54 -2.10 0.94
N ALA A 53 4.81 -3.07 1.81
CA ALA A 53 6.05 -3.84 1.76
C ALA A 53 6.15 -4.61 0.44
N TRP A 54 5.05 -5.24 0.02
CA TRP A 54 4.98 -5.94 -1.24
C TRP A 54 5.33 -5.01 -2.42
N TYR A 55 4.74 -3.82 -2.43
CA TYR A 55 4.97 -2.87 -3.51
C TYR A 55 6.42 -2.40 -3.55
N GLN A 56 6.99 -2.09 -2.39
CA GLN A 56 8.38 -1.65 -2.29
C GLN A 56 9.35 -2.76 -2.73
N GLU A 57 9.05 -4.00 -2.43
CA GLU A 57 9.84 -5.14 -2.91
C GLU A 57 9.81 -5.25 -4.43
N GLN A 58 8.65 -5.00 -5.02
CA GLN A 58 8.53 -5.02 -6.49
C GLN A 58 9.42 -3.96 -7.13
N LEU A 59 9.50 -2.80 -6.52
CA LEU A 59 10.36 -1.72 -7.02
C LEU A 59 11.84 -2.06 -6.92
N GLU A 60 12.24 -2.75 -5.86
CA GLU A 60 13.64 -3.12 -5.66
C GLU A 60 14.11 -4.19 -6.62
N GLU A 61 13.21 -5.03 -7.10
CA GLU A 61 13.56 -6.11 -8.03
C GLU A 61 13.92 -5.61 -9.43
N GLU A 62 13.59 -4.39 -9.73
CA GLU A 62 13.98 -3.78 -10.99
C GLU A 62 15.34 -3.10 -10.88
#